data_617af20510e1af8920ed2274004b29bb
#
_entry.id   617af20510e1af8920ed2274004b29bb
#
_cell.length_a   1.000
_cell.length_b   1.000
_cell.length_c   1.000
_cell.angle_alpha   90.00
_cell.angle_beta   90.00
_cell.angle_gamma   90.00
#
_symmetry.space_group_name_H-M   'P 1'
#
loop_
_entity.id
_entity.type
_entity.pdbx_description
1 polymer ?
#
loop_
_entity_poly.entity_id
_entity_poly.type
_entity_poly.pdbx_seq_one_letter_code
_entity_poly.pdbx_strand_id
1 'polypeptide(L)'
;MDEQFLGDNSSIMSNFSEPSVEIFDLLGGSNFDEGIGITTDNEGNIYITGSTTSPDFEVTPNAVQNSFGGGDEFRDGDAFVAKYSPDGTKVYATYIGGSGRDFGTDIALDTITGDIYITGNTNSIDFPTVNALQNTYGGGDFSGDAFVVKLSNDGNNILYSTYLGGQDNDYSSAIAVDNNGDAYITGETGAQLRFPIQPIPGVGDFPTTENALQKTLVNELNRDSFVSKISTDGNQLIYSTLLGGNDTEISQDITVDNNGNAYITGVTRSFDFPTANAVQNTIGGDGDVFITQLNSDGSDLIFSSYYGAVDGDIGNGIAVDDMGSIYIAGSSGSQIMGGDAVVPAVGEFPIVNALYNTFSGGESDGILIKINTERLVTFGDSESDEILLREIDYRSVEYATYLGTENFDSIESIDLDAAGNIYIVNNNNLFNTVVSKISNDGQVIEYSIPFRINDNIGLFGNDIKVDEVGNAYFVGLTIPNTDLDIDNEDAFIGKVTASTSSPDLPIFVTPPNIGESFDENLYLIENPGVANAVANGFFDSGFEHWLEFGFLEGRSPQLAFDEQFYLATYPGVAGAVANGVFINGLEHYVKFGEAEGRLPIRS
;
A
#
# COMPACT_ATOMS: atom_id res chain seq x y z
N MET A 1 -29.45 -34.16 35.37
CA MET A 1 -28.40 -34.24 36.39
C MET A 1 -27.10 -34.47 35.65
N ASP A 2 -26.16 -33.55 35.42
CA ASP A 2 -26.00 -32.15 35.85
C ASP A 2 -25.22 -31.43 34.76
N GLU A 3 -25.78 -30.33 34.34
CA GLU A 3 -24.98 -29.23 33.80
C GLU A 3 -24.17 -28.65 34.94
N GLN A 4 -22.87 -28.47 34.75
CA GLN A 4 -22.03 -27.41 35.33
C GLN A 4 -20.58 -27.80 35.21
N PHE A 5 -19.89 -27.12 34.32
CA PHE A 5 -18.52 -26.57 34.46
C PHE A 5 -18.03 -26.12 33.09
N LEU A 6 -18.63 -25.06 32.59
CA LEU A 6 -17.93 -24.13 31.72
C LEU A 6 -17.62 -22.89 32.57
N GLY A 7 -16.47 -22.93 33.23
CA GLY A 7 -15.90 -21.78 33.89
C GLY A 7 -15.55 -20.73 32.87
N ASP A 8 -16.05 -19.56 33.10
CA ASP A 8 -15.83 -18.30 32.42
C ASP A 8 -14.33 -17.98 32.35
N ASN A 9 -13.70 -18.17 31.18
CA ASN A 9 -12.32 -17.82 30.90
C ASN A 9 -12.19 -16.39 30.37
N SER A 10 -13.20 -15.53 30.62
CA SER A 10 -13.21 -14.14 30.11
C SER A 10 -12.45 -13.11 30.96
N SER A 11 -11.59 -13.51 31.91
CA SER A 11 -10.96 -12.56 32.84
C SER A 11 -9.44 -12.55 32.91
N ILE A 12 -8.71 -13.07 31.92
CA ILE A 12 -7.23 -13.03 31.90
C ILE A 12 -6.66 -12.32 30.66
N MET A 13 -7.49 -11.80 29.76
CA MET A 13 -7.05 -10.95 28.64
C MET A 13 -7.36 -9.48 28.91
N SER A 14 -6.87 -8.90 29.96
CA SER A 14 -7.10 -7.48 30.22
C SER A 14 -5.83 -6.75 30.61
N ASN A 15 -4.99 -6.42 29.62
CA ASN A 15 -4.11 -5.23 29.65
C ASN A 15 -3.29 -5.01 28.37
N PHE A 16 -3.45 -5.80 27.33
CA PHE A 16 -3.14 -5.31 25.99
C PHE A 16 -4.43 -4.71 25.47
N SER A 17 -4.49 -3.39 25.31
CA SER A 17 -5.57 -2.81 24.53
C SER A 17 -5.34 -3.26 23.10
N GLU A 18 -6.11 -4.25 22.65
CA GLU A 18 -6.17 -4.54 21.22
C GLU A 18 -6.45 -3.22 20.48
N PRO A 19 -5.90 -3.00 19.30
CA PRO A 19 -6.22 -1.81 18.54
C PRO A 19 -7.73 -1.73 18.38
N SER A 20 -8.32 -0.58 18.71
CA SER A 20 -9.75 -0.39 18.54
C SER A 20 -10.04 -0.08 17.08
N VAL A 21 -11.14 -0.61 16.61
CA VAL A 21 -11.57 -0.56 15.21
C VAL A 21 -12.89 0.16 15.14
N GLU A 22 -12.98 1.14 14.27
CA GLU A 22 -14.21 1.90 13.99
C GLU A 22 -14.40 2.03 12.48
N ILE A 23 -15.67 1.90 12.01
CA ILE A 23 -16.11 2.53 10.76
C ILE A 23 -16.78 3.82 11.19
N PHE A 24 -16.20 4.96 10.77
CA PHE A 24 -16.69 6.25 11.21
C PHE A 24 -17.97 6.67 10.53
N ASP A 25 -18.00 6.50 9.21
CA ASP A 25 -19.09 6.99 8.37
C ASP A 25 -19.22 6.15 7.11
N LEU A 26 -20.45 6.09 6.61
CA LEU A 26 -20.76 5.74 5.24
C LEU A 26 -21.07 7.06 4.53
N LEU A 27 -20.21 7.42 3.60
CA LEU A 27 -20.30 8.70 2.88
C LEU A 27 -20.90 8.44 1.52
N GLY A 28 -22.16 8.80 1.35
CA GLY A 28 -22.87 8.54 0.10
C GLY A 28 -24.20 9.24 0.01
N GLY A 29 -24.99 8.83 -0.95
CA GLY A 29 -26.34 9.28 -1.23
C GLY A 29 -27.23 8.15 -1.73
N SER A 30 -28.05 8.39 -2.75
CA SER A 30 -29.01 7.41 -3.25
C SER A 30 -28.45 6.48 -4.34
N ASN A 31 -27.22 6.69 -4.82
CA ASN A 31 -26.61 5.95 -5.90
C ASN A 31 -25.19 5.50 -5.51
N PHE A 32 -24.36 5.17 -6.51
CA PHE A 32 -22.98 4.73 -6.33
C PHE A 32 -22.08 5.85 -5.79
N ASP A 33 -21.35 5.55 -4.71
CA ASP A 33 -20.38 6.44 -4.09
C ASP A 33 -19.13 5.64 -3.70
N GLU A 34 -17.95 6.14 -4.05
CA GLU A 34 -16.68 5.46 -3.81
C GLU A 34 -15.64 6.43 -3.25
N GLY A 35 -15.00 6.07 -2.12
CA GLY A 35 -13.83 6.76 -1.62
C GLY A 35 -12.57 6.13 -2.21
N ILE A 36 -11.70 6.94 -2.84
CA ILE A 36 -10.53 6.44 -3.57
C ILE A 36 -9.24 6.87 -2.87
N GLY A 37 -9.04 8.16 -2.59
CA GLY A 37 -7.85 8.67 -1.93
C GLY A 37 -8.13 9.22 -0.55
N ILE A 38 -7.18 9.08 0.38
CA ILE A 38 -7.26 9.58 1.76
C ILE A 38 -5.94 10.21 2.19
N THR A 39 -6.01 11.30 2.95
CA THR A 39 -4.86 11.89 3.62
C THR A 39 -5.24 12.48 4.98
N THR A 40 -4.24 12.75 5.82
CA THR A 40 -4.44 13.31 7.17
C THR A 40 -3.52 14.50 7.40
N ASP A 41 -3.97 15.46 8.23
CA ASP A 41 -3.10 16.54 8.72
C ASP A 41 -2.53 16.21 10.11
N ASN A 42 -1.60 17.05 10.57
CA ASN A 42 -0.93 16.88 11.88
C ASN A 42 -1.88 17.02 13.08
N GLU A 43 -3.12 17.49 12.87
CA GLU A 43 -4.17 17.58 13.87
C GLU A 43 -5.04 16.32 13.89
N GLY A 44 -4.80 15.38 12.95
CA GLY A 44 -5.54 14.14 12.76
C GLY A 44 -6.87 14.34 12.04
N ASN A 45 -7.08 15.49 11.35
CA ASN A 45 -8.21 15.61 10.45
C ASN A 45 -7.99 14.74 9.21
N ILE A 46 -9.08 14.20 8.69
CA ILE A 46 -9.09 13.23 7.59
C ILE A 46 -9.67 13.93 6.37
N TYR A 47 -9.03 13.78 5.23
CA TYR A 47 -9.46 14.33 3.94
C TYR A 47 -9.59 13.20 2.95
N ILE A 48 -10.68 13.20 2.19
CA ILE A 48 -11.04 12.10 1.29
C ILE A 48 -11.47 12.68 -0.04
N THR A 49 -11.10 11.98 -1.10
CA THR A 49 -11.63 12.19 -2.45
C THR A 49 -12.13 10.88 -3.04
N GLY A 50 -12.90 10.98 -4.10
CA GLY A 50 -13.43 9.84 -4.82
C GLY A 50 -14.46 10.26 -5.85
N SER A 51 -15.43 9.39 -6.14
CA SER A 51 -16.51 9.68 -7.09
C SER A 51 -17.87 9.47 -6.47
N THR A 52 -18.85 10.24 -6.93
CA THR A 52 -20.25 10.10 -6.53
C THR A 52 -21.17 10.27 -7.73
N THR A 53 -22.13 9.37 -7.87
CA THR A 53 -23.23 9.51 -8.83
C THR A 53 -24.53 9.96 -8.13
N SER A 54 -24.46 10.28 -6.85
CA SER A 54 -25.58 10.65 -6.00
C SER A 54 -25.89 12.15 -6.08
N PRO A 55 -27.03 12.56 -6.65
CA PRO A 55 -27.43 13.97 -6.66
C PRO A 55 -27.78 14.52 -5.28
N ASP A 56 -27.96 13.65 -4.32
CA ASP A 56 -28.27 13.92 -2.92
C ASP A 56 -27.10 13.62 -1.97
N PHE A 57 -25.87 13.49 -2.49
CA PHE A 57 -24.65 13.41 -1.69
C PHE A 57 -24.59 14.58 -0.70
N GLU A 58 -24.29 14.29 0.57
CA GLU A 58 -24.35 15.27 1.65
C GLU A 58 -23.21 16.30 1.60
N VAL A 59 -23.41 17.37 0.85
CA VAL A 59 -22.52 18.53 0.84
C VAL A 59 -22.83 19.51 1.98
N THR A 60 -21.83 20.26 2.41
CA THR A 60 -22.01 21.30 3.44
C THR A 60 -22.51 22.62 2.86
N PRO A 61 -23.13 23.51 3.67
CA PRO A 61 -23.69 24.77 3.18
C PRO A 61 -22.70 25.72 2.50
N ASN A 62 -21.39 25.57 2.80
CA ASN A 62 -20.31 26.39 2.24
C ASN A 62 -19.51 25.67 1.16
N ALA A 63 -20.02 24.57 0.62
CA ALA A 63 -19.38 23.84 -0.46
C ALA A 63 -19.05 24.74 -1.65
N VAL A 64 -17.89 24.55 -2.27
CA VAL A 64 -17.51 25.28 -3.51
C VAL A 64 -18.43 24.90 -4.67
N GLN A 65 -18.93 23.66 -4.67
CA GLN A 65 -19.98 23.19 -5.57
C GLN A 65 -21.02 22.43 -4.74
N ASN A 66 -22.23 22.95 -4.68
CA ASN A 66 -23.34 22.42 -3.85
C ASN A 66 -24.41 21.68 -4.64
N SER A 67 -24.17 21.44 -5.92
CA SER A 67 -25.06 20.70 -6.79
C SER A 67 -24.27 19.76 -7.68
N PHE A 68 -24.79 18.56 -7.83
CA PHE A 68 -24.30 17.56 -8.77
C PHE A 68 -24.26 18.15 -10.19
N GLY A 69 -23.12 18.01 -10.86
CA GLY A 69 -22.90 18.56 -12.21
C GLY A 69 -23.50 17.70 -13.30
N GLY A 70 -23.40 16.39 -13.16
CA GLY A 70 -23.90 15.46 -14.16
C GLY A 70 -23.11 14.15 -14.18
N GLY A 71 -23.27 13.46 -15.28
CA GLY A 71 -22.70 12.13 -15.54
C GLY A 71 -23.72 11.22 -16.18
N ASP A 72 -23.31 10.11 -16.78
CA ASP A 72 -24.24 9.14 -17.29
C ASP A 72 -24.57 8.05 -16.24
N GLU A 73 -25.49 7.14 -16.58
CA GLU A 73 -26.09 6.18 -15.63
C GLU A 73 -25.13 5.04 -15.20
N PHE A 74 -23.85 5.02 -15.61
CA PHE A 74 -22.92 3.93 -15.38
C PHE A 74 -21.69 4.36 -14.56
N ARG A 75 -21.83 4.59 -13.24
CA ARG A 75 -20.72 4.94 -12.33
C ARG A 75 -19.93 6.20 -12.75
N ASP A 76 -20.52 7.03 -13.57
CA ASP A 76 -19.95 8.27 -14.07
C ASP A 76 -20.65 9.45 -13.38
N GLY A 77 -19.96 10.16 -12.52
CA GLY A 77 -20.51 11.23 -11.70
C GLY A 77 -19.55 12.37 -11.52
N ASP A 78 -19.66 13.07 -10.40
CA ASP A 78 -18.73 14.10 -9.99
C ASP A 78 -17.67 13.55 -9.05
N ALA A 79 -16.46 14.09 -9.07
CA ALA A 79 -15.54 13.95 -7.97
C ALA A 79 -16.12 14.63 -6.72
N PHE A 80 -15.71 14.20 -5.55
CA PHE A 80 -16.03 14.86 -4.29
C PHE A 80 -14.79 15.07 -3.43
N VAL A 81 -14.88 16.00 -2.50
CA VAL A 81 -13.91 16.17 -1.42
C VAL A 81 -14.66 16.28 -0.10
N ALA A 82 -14.24 15.55 0.90
CA ALA A 82 -14.79 15.62 2.26
C ALA A 82 -13.68 15.73 3.30
N LYS A 83 -13.90 16.50 4.36
CA LYS A 83 -13.03 16.63 5.54
C LYS A 83 -13.79 16.22 6.79
N TYR A 84 -13.13 15.41 7.60
CA TYR A 84 -13.60 15.00 8.92
C TYR A 84 -12.60 15.41 10.00
N SER A 85 -13.10 15.77 11.17
CA SER A 85 -12.27 15.92 12.37
C SER A 85 -11.87 14.55 12.95
N PRO A 86 -10.88 14.48 13.85
CA PRO A 86 -10.38 13.21 14.42
C PRO A 86 -11.44 12.37 15.15
N ASP A 87 -12.54 13.01 15.58
CA ASP A 87 -13.68 12.35 16.23
C ASP A 87 -14.76 11.86 15.25
N GLY A 88 -14.50 11.93 13.94
CA GLY A 88 -15.42 11.50 12.89
C GLY A 88 -16.51 12.51 12.54
N THR A 89 -16.46 13.75 13.04
CA THR A 89 -17.43 14.78 12.66
C THR A 89 -17.11 15.35 11.28
N LYS A 90 -18.05 15.30 10.34
CA LYS A 90 -17.92 15.89 8.99
C LYS A 90 -17.79 17.42 9.11
N VAL A 91 -16.67 17.97 8.66
CA VAL A 91 -16.34 19.40 8.69
C VAL A 91 -16.85 20.10 7.44
N TYR A 92 -16.52 19.55 6.29
CA TYR A 92 -17.11 19.96 5.01
C TYR A 92 -17.15 18.81 4.01
N ALA A 93 -18.01 18.95 3.00
CA ALA A 93 -18.05 18.10 1.82
C ALA A 93 -18.54 18.95 0.63
N THR A 94 -18.00 18.65 -0.56
CA THR A 94 -18.31 19.36 -1.81
C THR A 94 -18.19 18.43 -3.01
N TYR A 95 -18.99 18.68 -4.05
CA TYR A 95 -18.72 18.14 -5.37
C TYR A 95 -17.58 18.90 -6.05
N ILE A 96 -16.93 18.28 -7.02
CA ILE A 96 -15.99 18.89 -7.97
C ILE A 96 -16.22 18.23 -9.33
N GLY A 97 -16.93 18.90 -10.23
CA GLY A 97 -17.22 18.33 -11.55
C GLY A 97 -17.98 19.26 -12.47
N GLY A 98 -18.17 18.81 -13.70
CA GLY A 98 -18.95 19.47 -14.74
C GLY A 98 -20.13 18.61 -15.19
N SER A 99 -20.47 18.66 -16.48
CA SER A 99 -21.64 17.95 -17.02
C SER A 99 -21.32 16.53 -17.50
N GLY A 100 -20.08 16.11 -17.49
CA GLY A 100 -19.59 14.80 -17.89
C GLY A 100 -19.24 13.93 -16.70
N ARG A 101 -18.31 13.02 -16.93
CA ARG A 101 -17.73 12.13 -15.93
C ARG A 101 -16.55 12.81 -15.27
N ASP A 102 -16.58 12.91 -13.97
CA ASP A 102 -15.53 13.50 -13.15
C ASP A 102 -15.30 12.60 -11.94
N PHE A 103 -14.08 12.16 -11.69
CA PHE A 103 -13.78 11.35 -10.51
C PHE A 103 -12.38 11.67 -9.95
N GLY A 104 -12.30 11.84 -8.63
CA GLY A 104 -11.05 12.06 -7.92
C GLY A 104 -10.34 10.74 -7.71
N THR A 105 -9.05 10.69 -8.03
CA THR A 105 -8.23 9.49 -7.87
C THR A 105 -7.35 9.55 -6.63
N ASP A 106 -6.87 10.76 -6.27
CA ASP A 106 -5.99 10.87 -5.10
C ASP A 106 -6.01 12.30 -4.53
N ILE A 107 -5.59 12.42 -3.25
CA ILE A 107 -5.63 13.64 -2.45
C ILE A 107 -4.36 13.80 -1.61
N ALA A 108 -3.77 14.99 -1.65
CA ALA A 108 -2.60 15.35 -0.86
C ALA A 108 -2.77 16.71 -0.18
N LEU A 109 -1.96 16.98 0.83
CA LEU A 109 -1.98 18.24 1.58
C LEU A 109 -0.65 18.97 1.47
N ASP A 110 -0.70 20.29 1.34
CA ASP A 110 0.41 21.14 1.71
C ASP A 110 0.50 21.18 3.24
N THR A 111 1.51 20.52 3.80
CA THR A 111 1.69 20.40 5.26
C THR A 111 1.96 21.73 5.96
N ILE A 112 2.29 22.79 5.22
CA ILE A 112 2.58 24.13 5.74
C ILE A 112 1.31 25.01 5.79
N THR A 113 0.55 25.02 4.70
CA THR A 113 -0.67 25.86 4.57
C THR A 113 -1.94 25.11 4.93
N GLY A 114 -1.93 23.79 4.86
CA GLY A 114 -3.10 22.93 4.97
C GLY A 114 -4.00 22.98 3.72
N ASP A 115 -3.54 23.59 2.63
CA ASP A 115 -4.27 23.58 1.36
C ASP A 115 -4.36 22.17 0.80
N ILE A 116 -5.49 21.87 0.16
CA ILE A 116 -5.85 20.52 -0.28
C ILE A 116 -5.63 20.43 -1.78
N TYR A 117 -4.94 19.41 -2.23
CA TYR A 117 -4.72 19.10 -3.64
C TYR A 117 -5.41 17.79 -3.99
N ILE A 118 -6.14 17.81 -5.09
CA ILE A 118 -6.83 16.64 -5.63
C ILE A 118 -6.42 16.48 -7.09
N THR A 119 -6.15 15.25 -7.47
CA THR A 119 -6.08 14.86 -8.88
C THR A 119 -7.20 13.92 -9.24
N GLY A 120 -7.48 13.79 -10.51
CA GLY A 120 -8.51 12.89 -11.01
C GLY A 120 -8.67 13.04 -12.51
N ASN A 121 -9.77 12.54 -13.03
CA ASN A 121 -10.00 12.46 -14.47
C ASN A 121 -11.36 13.07 -14.81
N THR A 122 -11.42 13.78 -15.94
CA THR A 122 -12.63 14.48 -16.40
C THR A 122 -12.83 14.37 -17.91
N ASN A 123 -14.05 14.08 -18.34
CA ASN A 123 -14.47 14.31 -19.72
C ASN A 123 -15.42 15.49 -19.85
N SER A 124 -15.58 16.28 -18.79
CA SER A 124 -16.40 17.48 -18.76
C SER A 124 -15.73 18.64 -19.48
N ILE A 125 -16.31 19.11 -20.57
CA ILE A 125 -15.82 20.30 -21.30
C ILE A 125 -16.07 21.60 -20.52
N ASP A 126 -16.91 21.53 -19.51
CA ASP A 126 -17.30 22.61 -18.60
C ASP A 126 -16.81 22.38 -17.15
N PHE A 127 -15.78 21.54 -16.96
CA PHE A 127 -15.11 21.36 -15.67
C PHE A 127 -14.72 22.72 -15.06
N PRO A 128 -14.93 22.96 -13.76
CA PRO A 128 -14.71 24.29 -13.16
C PRO A 128 -13.22 24.66 -13.10
N THR A 129 -12.73 25.41 -14.07
CA THR A 129 -11.34 25.90 -14.11
C THR A 129 -11.19 27.26 -13.45
N VAL A 130 -10.13 27.41 -12.62
CA VAL A 130 -9.78 28.66 -11.91
C VAL A 130 -8.27 28.84 -11.96
N ASN A 131 -7.79 29.99 -12.39
CA ASN A 131 -6.34 30.29 -12.51
C ASN A 131 -5.57 29.15 -13.22
N ALA A 132 -6.18 28.55 -14.22
CA ALA A 132 -5.74 27.31 -14.84
C ALA A 132 -4.48 27.45 -15.67
N LEU A 133 -3.59 26.46 -15.59
CA LEU A 133 -2.49 26.24 -16.53
C LEU A 133 -3.04 25.88 -17.92
N GLN A 134 -4.02 24.98 -17.97
CA GLN A 134 -4.79 24.58 -19.15
C GLN A 134 -6.28 24.77 -18.84
N ASN A 135 -6.92 25.71 -19.53
CA ASN A 135 -8.32 26.10 -19.29
C ASN A 135 -9.30 25.51 -20.29
N THR A 136 -8.85 24.64 -21.16
CA THR A 136 -9.66 23.96 -22.18
C THR A 136 -9.38 22.48 -22.15
N TYR A 137 -10.45 21.72 -22.22
CA TYR A 137 -10.42 20.29 -22.39
C TYR A 137 -9.63 19.92 -23.65
N GLY A 138 -8.65 19.01 -23.52
CA GLY A 138 -7.78 18.58 -24.62
C GLY A 138 -8.46 17.57 -25.52
N GLY A 139 -9.08 16.57 -24.96
CA GLY A 139 -9.72 15.51 -25.73
C GLY A 139 -9.95 14.20 -24.97
N GLY A 140 -9.93 13.11 -25.71
CA GLY A 140 -10.19 11.76 -25.20
C GLY A 140 -11.69 11.38 -25.24
N ASP A 141 -11.93 10.06 -25.38
CA ASP A 141 -13.30 9.58 -25.61
C ASP A 141 -14.00 9.09 -24.32
N PHE A 142 -13.29 8.47 -23.38
CA PHE A 142 -13.90 7.80 -22.22
C PHE A 142 -13.54 8.43 -20.88
N SER A 143 -12.29 8.72 -20.64
CA SER A 143 -11.84 9.27 -19.37
C SER A 143 -11.30 10.69 -19.49
N GLY A 144 -11.10 11.14 -20.73
CA GLY A 144 -10.74 12.52 -21.03
C GLY A 144 -9.34 12.89 -20.55
N ASP A 145 -9.24 14.06 -19.91
CA ASP A 145 -8.01 14.63 -19.38
C ASP A 145 -7.88 14.37 -17.87
N ALA A 146 -6.66 14.28 -17.39
CA ALA A 146 -6.39 14.49 -15.98
C ALA A 146 -6.79 15.92 -15.55
N PHE A 147 -7.12 16.10 -14.29
CA PHE A 147 -7.30 17.40 -13.69
C PHE A 147 -6.49 17.54 -12.39
N VAL A 148 -6.19 18.78 -12.02
CA VAL A 148 -5.60 19.11 -10.72
C VAL A 148 -6.37 20.28 -10.11
N VAL A 149 -6.83 20.12 -8.89
CA VAL A 149 -7.55 21.14 -8.12
C VAL A 149 -6.84 21.41 -6.81
N LYS A 150 -6.59 22.66 -6.50
CA LYS A 150 -6.15 23.13 -5.18
C LYS A 150 -7.28 23.87 -4.49
N LEU A 151 -7.70 23.38 -3.32
CA LEU A 151 -8.66 24.06 -2.44
C LEU A 151 -7.94 24.72 -1.27
N SER A 152 -8.52 25.79 -0.75
CA SER A 152 -8.11 26.35 0.54
C SER A 152 -8.35 25.35 1.67
N ASN A 153 -7.55 25.40 2.74
CA ASN A 153 -7.65 24.52 3.92
C ASN A 153 -9.08 24.38 4.49
N ASP A 154 -9.87 25.46 4.41
CA ASP A 154 -11.27 25.47 4.86
C ASP A 154 -12.27 24.89 3.85
N GLY A 155 -11.82 24.44 2.68
CA GLY A 155 -12.64 23.84 1.63
C GLY A 155 -13.59 24.82 0.92
N ASN A 156 -13.49 26.14 1.19
CA ASN A 156 -14.47 27.12 0.74
C ASN A 156 -14.08 27.84 -0.57
N ASN A 157 -12.85 27.67 -1.05
CA ASN A 157 -12.35 28.34 -2.24
C ASN A 157 -11.50 27.39 -3.10
N ILE A 158 -11.72 27.42 -4.41
CA ILE A 158 -10.78 26.87 -5.38
C ILE A 158 -9.67 27.90 -5.58
N LEU A 159 -8.44 27.56 -5.23
CA LEU A 159 -7.26 28.42 -5.40
C LEU A 159 -6.75 28.34 -6.84
N TYR A 160 -6.65 27.13 -7.38
CA TYR A 160 -6.56 26.87 -8.81
C TYR A 160 -7.25 25.56 -9.17
N SER A 161 -7.64 25.43 -10.43
CA SER A 161 -8.19 24.22 -11.01
C SER A 161 -7.87 24.19 -12.50
N THR A 162 -7.27 23.10 -12.98
CA THR A 162 -6.74 23.00 -14.33
C THR A 162 -6.93 21.61 -14.91
N TYR A 163 -7.14 21.53 -16.22
CA TYR A 163 -6.92 20.29 -16.95
C TYR A 163 -5.41 20.04 -17.08
N LEU A 164 -5.03 18.78 -17.33
CA LEU A 164 -3.69 18.35 -17.67
C LEU A 164 -3.78 17.20 -18.67
N GLY A 165 -3.71 17.50 -19.96
CA GLY A 165 -3.83 16.48 -21.01
C GLY A 165 -3.73 17.02 -22.41
N GLY A 166 -3.78 16.10 -23.37
CA GLY A 166 -3.75 16.35 -24.81
C GLY A 166 -5.04 15.93 -25.51
N GLN A 167 -4.93 15.38 -26.72
CA GLN A 167 -6.08 14.87 -27.49
C GLN A 167 -6.38 13.40 -27.18
N ASP A 168 -5.46 12.72 -26.51
CA ASP A 168 -5.60 11.33 -26.11
C ASP A 168 -6.37 11.23 -24.77
N ASN A 169 -6.56 10.01 -24.26
CA ASN A 169 -6.97 9.86 -22.88
C ASN A 169 -5.74 10.03 -21.97
N ASP A 170 -5.86 10.91 -20.99
CA ASP A 170 -4.83 11.24 -20.05
C ASP A 170 -5.34 10.99 -18.63
N TYR A 171 -4.91 9.86 -18.04
CA TYR A 171 -5.37 9.43 -16.72
C TYR A 171 -4.38 9.87 -15.66
N SER A 172 -4.83 10.55 -14.60
CA SER A 172 -4.05 10.68 -13.38
C SER A 172 -4.37 9.53 -12.42
N SER A 173 -3.34 9.01 -11.79
CA SER A 173 -3.46 7.96 -10.76
C SER A 173 -3.26 8.53 -9.36
N ALA A 174 -2.19 9.31 -9.14
CA ALA A 174 -1.82 9.78 -7.81
C ALA A 174 -1.20 11.19 -7.83
N ILE A 175 -1.21 11.84 -6.64
CA ILE A 175 -0.68 13.17 -6.40
C ILE A 175 0.13 13.22 -5.11
N ALA A 176 1.29 13.88 -5.14
CA ALA A 176 2.07 14.24 -3.96
C ALA A 176 2.36 15.75 -3.95
N VAL A 177 2.65 16.30 -2.77
CA VAL A 177 2.96 17.74 -2.60
C VAL A 177 4.26 17.88 -1.84
N ASP A 178 5.19 18.71 -2.36
CA ASP A 178 6.45 18.98 -1.68
C ASP A 178 6.35 20.13 -0.65
N ASN A 179 7.41 20.34 0.11
CA ASN A 179 7.49 21.39 1.13
C ASN A 179 7.39 22.83 0.58
N ASN A 180 7.39 23.03 -0.76
CA ASN A 180 7.15 24.32 -1.38
C ASN A 180 5.68 24.49 -1.79
N GLY A 181 4.86 23.46 -1.61
CA GLY A 181 3.49 23.39 -2.10
C GLY A 181 3.38 23.11 -3.60
N ASP A 182 4.45 22.65 -4.25
CA ASP A 182 4.40 22.22 -5.65
C ASP A 182 3.77 20.82 -5.73
N ALA A 183 2.86 20.62 -6.67
CA ALA A 183 2.14 19.36 -6.85
C ALA A 183 2.82 18.46 -7.89
N TYR A 184 3.01 17.20 -7.55
CA TYR A 184 3.54 16.15 -8.42
C TYR A 184 2.42 15.18 -8.77
N ILE A 185 2.18 14.97 -10.04
CA ILE A 185 1.10 14.13 -10.55
C ILE A 185 1.70 13.04 -11.42
N THR A 186 1.25 11.82 -11.23
CA THR A 186 1.56 10.69 -12.12
C THR A 186 0.29 10.09 -12.70
N GLY A 187 0.47 9.38 -13.80
CA GLY A 187 -0.63 8.72 -14.51
C GLY A 187 -0.15 8.15 -15.84
N GLU A 188 -1.05 7.95 -16.78
CA GLU A 188 -0.75 7.40 -18.09
C GLU A 188 -1.38 8.24 -19.22
N THR A 189 -0.74 8.29 -20.37
CA THR A 189 -1.21 8.97 -21.58
C THR A 189 -1.01 8.11 -22.81
N GLY A 190 -1.86 8.22 -23.80
CA GLY A 190 -1.68 7.56 -25.11
C GLY A 190 -2.88 6.80 -25.63
N ALA A 191 -2.62 5.67 -26.30
CA ALA A 191 -3.59 4.97 -27.13
C ALA A 191 -4.89 4.60 -26.43
N GLN A 192 -5.99 4.81 -27.14
CA GLN A 192 -7.35 4.45 -26.71
C GLN A 192 -7.68 3.01 -27.10
N LEU A 193 -8.23 2.24 -26.17
CA LEU A 193 -8.80 0.93 -26.45
C LEU A 193 -10.29 1.08 -26.79
N ARG A 194 -10.66 1.05 -28.07
CA ARG A 194 -12.07 0.96 -28.48
C ARG A 194 -12.49 -0.49 -28.72
N PHE A 195 -13.64 -0.90 -28.19
CA PHE A 195 -14.30 -2.15 -28.55
C PHE A 195 -15.09 -1.99 -29.87
N PRO A 196 -15.01 -2.94 -30.84
CA PRO A 196 -14.17 -4.13 -30.86
C PRO A 196 -12.74 -3.84 -31.37
N ILE A 197 -11.82 -4.02 -30.50
CA ILE A 197 -10.36 -4.11 -30.57
C ILE A 197 -9.70 -3.62 -31.87
N GLN A 198 -9.52 -2.32 -31.97
CA GLN A 198 -8.48 -1.68 -32.76
C GLN A 198 -7.93 -0.53 -31.89
N PRO A 199 -6.67 -0.55 -31.48
CA PRO A 199 -6.10 0.61 -30.83
C PRO A 199 -6.14 1.79 -31.81
N ILE A 200 -6.61 2.94 -31.34
CA ILE A 200 -6.46 4.21 -32.04
C ILE A 200 -5.09 4.71 -31.63
N PRO A 201 -4.15 4.93 -32.56
CA PRO A 201 -2.85 5.48 -32.21
C PRO A 201 -3.01 6.78 -31.44
N GLY A 202 -2.29 6.92 -30.33
CA GLY A 202 -2.18 8.16 -29.58
C GLY A 202 -1.57 9.27 -30.45
N VAL A 203 -1.98 10.49 -30.22
CA VAL A 203 -1.43 11.66 -30.92
C VAL A 203 -0.10 12.09 -30.29
N GLY A 204 0.11 11.68 -29.01
CA GLY A 204 1.35 11.94 -28.28
C GLY A 204 1.59 13.42 -27.97
N ASP A 205 0.51 14.18 -27.77
CA ASP A 205 0.57 15.62 -27.52
C ASP A 205 0.34 16.00 -26.04
N PHE A 206 0.54 15.02 -25.12
CA PHE A 206 0.59 15.32 -23.69
C PHE A 206 1.59 16.45 -23.39
N PRO A 207 1.24 17.43 -22.54
CA PRO A 207 2.10 18.59 -22.28
C PRO A 207 3.39 18.21 -21.56
N THR A 208 4.51 18.21 -22.29
CA THR A 208 5.87 17.97 -21.78
C THR A 208 6.72 19.25 -21.80
N THR A 209 7.70 19.34 -20.91
CA THR A 209 8.63 20.48 -20.83
C THR A 209 9.86 20.31 -21.71
N GLU A 210 10.60 21.41 -21.94
CA GLU A 210 11.79 21.40 -22.82
C GLU A 210 12.88 20.44 -22.32
N ASN A 211 13.04 20.29 -21.01
CA ASN A 211 14.05 19.43 -20.38
C ASN A 211 13.52 18.07 -19.96
N ALA A 212 12.34 17.67 -20.47
CA ALA A 212 11.78 16.36 -20.16
C ALA A 212 12.74 15.22 -20.52
N LEU A 213 12.79 14.20 -19.67
CA LEU A 213 13.52 12.96 -19.92
C LEU A 213 13.03 12.29 -21.21
N GLN A 214 11.70 12.25 -21.39
CA GLN A 214 11.03 11.74 -22.58
C GLN A 214 9.88 12.69 -22.97
N LYS A 215 9.83 13.10 -24.24
CA LYS A 215 8.88 14.12 -24.73
C LYS A 215 7.68 13.58 -25.50
N THR A 216 7.81 12.39 -26.02
CA THR A 216 6.81 11.76 -26.90
C THR A 216 6.67 10.30 -26.55
N LEU A 217 5.51 9.73 -26.82
CA LEU A 217 5.28 8.29 -26.72
C LEU A 217 6.35 7.53 -27.51
N VAL A 218 6.84 6.42 -26.93
CA VAL A 218 7.76 5.53 -27.65
C VAL A 218 6.99 4.77 -28.73
N ASN A 219 5.74 4.38 -28.42
CA ASN A 219 4.87 3.68 -29.35
C ASN A 219 3.45 4.25 -29.26
N GLU A 220 2.98 4.88 -30.35
CA GLU A 220 1.65 5.51 -30.45
C GLU A 220 0.48 4.52 -30.29
N LEU A 221 0.74 3.21 -30.28
CA LEU A 221 -0.30 2.17 -30.08
C LEU A 221 -0.47 1.75 -28.60
N ASN A 222 0.42 2.23 -27.74
CA ASN A 222 0.48 1.89 -26.32
C ASN A 222 0.34 3.15 -25.47
N ARG A 223 0.47 3.01 -24.16
CA ARG A 223 0.45 4.10 -23.20
C ARG A 223 1.78 4.17 -22.49
N ASP A 224 2.24 5.40 -22.27
CA ASP A 224 3.39 5.67 -21.41
C ASP A 224 2.90 6.34 -20.12
N SER A 225 3.57 6.08 -19.01
CA SER A 225 3.38 6.85 -17.79
C SER A 225 3.85 8.29 -17.98
N PHE A 226 3.30 9.23 -17.22
CA PHE A 226 3.80 10.60 -17.14
C PHE A 226 4.09 11.00 -15.70
N VAL A 227 4.99 11.97 -15.54
CA VAL A 227 5.24 12.65 -14.26
C VAL A 227 5.28 14.15 -14.51
N SER A 228 4.40 14.91 -13.87
CA SER A 228 4.25 16.35 -14.02
C SER A 228 4.37 17.04 -12.67
N LYS A 229 5.16 18.12 -12.61
CA LYS A 229 5.26 19.00 -11.44
C LYS A 229 4.66 20.36 -11.77
N ILE A 230 3.62 20.76 -11.01
CA ILE A 230 2.91 22.03 -11.14
C ILE A 230 3.27 22.93 -9.95
N SER A 231 3.54 24.22 -10.23
CA SER A 231 3.83 25.21 -9.19
C SER A 231 2.68 25.40 -8.20
N THR A 232 3.00 25.78 -6.96
CA THR A 232 2.04 25.97 -5.86
C THR A 232 0.91 26.96 -6.19
N ASP A 233 1.11 27.88 -7.13
CA ASP A 233 0.08 28.83 -7.63
C ASP A 233 -0.68 28.34 -8.87
N GLY A 234 -0.37 27.13 -9.37
CA GLY A 234 -1.05 26.48 -10.48
C GLY A 234 -0.81 27.08 -11.86
N ASN A 235 0.14 28.00 -12.00
CA ASN A 235 0.31 28.75 -13.23
C ASN A 235 1.52 28.32 -14.09
N GLN A 236 2.35 27.40 -13.59
CA GLN A 236 3.54 26.92 -14.28
C GLN A 236 3.65 25.39 -14.18
N LEU A 237 3.89 24.77 -15.32
CA LEU A 237 4.40 23.41 -15.41
C LEU A 237 5.93 23.47 -15.19
N ILE A 238 6.39 23.15 -13.97
CA ILE A 238 7.81 23.22 -13.59
C ILE A 238 8.61 22.21 -14.39
N TYR A 239 8.15 20.97 -14.40
CA TYR A 239 8.55 19.95 -15.35
C TYR A 239 7.38 19.02 -15.68
N SER A 240 7.47 18.37 -16.82
CA SER A 240 6.58 17.29 -17.22
C SER A 240 7.30 16.40 -18.21
N THR A 241 7.30 15.11 -17.93
CA THR A 241 8.00 14.10 -18.72
C THR A 241 7.15 12.86 -18.87
N LEU A 242 7.31 12.16 -19.99
CA LEU A 242 6.85 10.78 -20.11
C LEU A 242 7.91 9.83 -19.54
N LEU A 243 7.48 8.62 -19.22
CA LEU A 243 8.31 7.54 -18.71
C LEU A 243 7.76 6.21 -19.25
N GLY A 244 8.39 5.69 -20.30
CA GLY A 244 7.90 4.47 -20.93
C GLY A 244 8.85 3.85 -21.93
N GLY A 245 8.43 2.71 -22.51
CA GLY A 245 9.13 1.95 -23.52
C GLY A 245 8.22 1.58 -24.70
N ASN A 246 8.50 0.46 -25.37
CA ASN A 246 7.75 0.06 -26.57
C ASN A 246 6.39 -0.57 -26.30
N ASP A 247 6.05 -0.89 -25.05
CA ASP A 247 4.76 -1.45 -24.64
C ASP A 247 4.08 -0.51 -23.65
N THR A 248 3.20 -0.98 -22.81
CA THR A 248 2.36 -0.18 -21.91
C THR A 248 2.99 -0.02 -20.53
N GLU A 249 3.02 1.21 -20.04
CA GLU A 249 3.31 1.59 -18.67
C GLU A 249 2.08 2.19 -18.01
N ILE A 250 1.79 1.73 -16.80
CA ILE A 250 0.72 2.24 -15.94
C ILE A 250 1.34 2.60 -14.60
N SER A 251 1.48 3.88 -14.30
CA SER A 251 1.86 4.33 -12.96
C SER A 251 0.66 4.29 -12.03
N GLN A 252 0.87 3.81 -10.81
CA GLN A 252 -0.18 3.66 -9.80
C GLN A 252 -0.05 4.70 -8.69
N ASP A 253 1.18 4.96 -8.23
CA ASP A 253 1.40 5.84 -7.08
C ASP A 253 2.68 6.66 -7.21
N ILE A 254 2.71 7.81 -6.50
CA ILE A 254 3.82 8.75 -6.47
C ILE A 254 4.00 9.32 -5.06
N THR A 255 5.26 9.39 -4.63
CA THR A 255 5.64 10.14 -3.43
C THR A 255 6.85 11.04 -3.71
N VAL A 256 7.15 11.99 -2.81
CA VAL A 256 8.23 12.94 -2.98
C VAL A 256 9.06 13.07 -1.70
N ASP A 257 10.40 13.09 -1.85
CA ASP A 257 11.29 13.30 -0.71
C ASP A 257 11.48 14.79 -0.36
N ASN A 258 12.14 15.06 0.76
CA ASN A 258 12.44 16.42 1.22
C ASN A 258 13.37 17.22 0.26
N ASN A 259 13.99 16.57 -0.73
CA ASN A 259 14.83 17.20 -1.75
C ASN A 259 14.05 17.51 -3.03
N GLY A 260 12.79 17.10 -3.10
CA GLY A 260 11.92 17.24 -4.26
C GLY A 260 12.16 16.19 -5.34
N ASN A 261 12.82 15.06 -5.03
CA ASN A 261 12.88 13.93 -5.94
C ASN A 261 11.57 13.17 -5.90
N ALA A 262 11.05 12.78 -7.08
CA ALA A 262 9.82 12.03 -7.20
C ALA A 262 10.09 10.54 -7.30
N TYR A 263 9.31 9.73 -6.58
CA TYR A 263 9.36 8.27 -6.58
C TYR A 263 8.04 7.73 -7.10
N ILE A 264 8.09 6.89 -8.11
CA ILE A 264 6.93 6.39 -8.83
C ILE A 264 6.99 4.87 -8.91
N THR A 265 5.85 4.23 -8.75
CA THR A 265 5.68 2.80 -8.98
C THR A 265 4.47 2.50 -9.87
N GLY A 266 4.44 1.30 -10.39
CA GLY A 266 3.36 0.81 -11.24
C GLY A 266 3.75 -0.50 -11.91
N VAL A 267 3.23 -0.73 -13.10
CA VAL A 267 3.57 -1.88 -13.95
C VAL A 267 4.11 -1.43 -15.29
N THR A 268 5.18 -2.09 -15.76
CA THR A 268 5.68 -1.97 -17.14
C THR A 268 5.61 -3.30 -17.86
N ARG A 269 5.19 -3.27 -19.13
CA ARG A 269 5.27 -4.39 -20.06
C ARG A 269 6.39 -4.23 -21.07
N SER A 270 7.12 -3.15 -21.02
CA SER A 270 8.18 -2.83 -21.94
C SER A 270 9.48 -3.54 -21.57
N PHE A 271 10.04 -4.29 -22.51
CA PHE A 271 11.36 -4.89 -22.35
C PHE A 271 12.51 -3.87 -22.41
N ASP A 272 12.23 -2.68 -22.84
CA ASP A 272 13.16 -1.55 -23.00
C ASP A 272 12.78 -0.33 -22.14
N PHE A 273 12.01 -0.55 -21.05
CA PHE A 273 11.77 0.48 -20.05
C PHE A 273 13.07 1.09 -19.54
N PRO A 274 13.17 2.42 -19.41
CA PRO A 274 14.42 3.09 -19.03
C PRO A 274 14.88 2.72 -17.62
N THR A 275 16.04 2.11 -17.50
CA THR A 275 16.63 1.70 -16.22
C THR A 275 17.87 2.52 -15.86
N ALA A 276 18.07 2.78 -14.57
CA ALA A 276 19.24 3.46 -14.01
C ALA A 276 19.57 2.89 -12.62
N ASN A 277 20.81 2.51 -12.38
CA ASN A 277 21.26 1.92 -11.10
C ASN A 277 20.34 0.77 -10.61
N ALA A 278 19.77 0.02 -11.54
CA ALA A 278 18.69 -0.93 -11.31
C ALA A 278 19.13 -2.14 -10.48
N VAL A 279 18.24 -2.63 -9.62
CA VAL A 279 18.38 -3.94 -8.96
C VAL A 279 18.04 -5.07 -9.92
N GLN A 280 17.11 -4.85 -10.85
CA GLN A 280 16.77 -5.75 -11.96
C GLN A 280 16.74 -4.96 -13.27
N ASN A 281 17.58 -5.34 -14.25
CA ASN A 281 17.75 -4.60 -15.51
C ASN A 281 16.87 -5.09 -16.67
N THR A 282 16.13 -6.16 -16.49
CA THR A 282 15.33 -6.80 -17.55
C THR A 282 14.01 -7.25 -16.98
N ILE A 283 12.96 -7.10 -17.78
CA ILE A 283 11.64 -7.63 -17.43
C ILE A 283 11.68 -9.15 -17.28
N GLY A 284 10.95 -9.67 -16.28
CA GLY A 284 10.88 -11.10 -15.98
C GLY A 284 9.79 -11.84 -16.77
N GLY A 285 8.67 -11.17 -17.04
CA GLY A 285 7.48 -11.79 -17.61
C GLY A 285 6.54 -10.89 -18.40
N ASP A 286 5.25 -11.10 -18.21
CA ASP A 286 4.18 -10.40 -18.92
C ASP A 286 3.97 -8.95 -18.43
N GLY A 287 4.58 -8.60 -17.32
CA GLY A 287 4.60 -7.26 -16.73
C GLY A 287 5.26 -7.33 -15.36
N ASP A 288 6.16 -6.40 -15.07
CA ASP A 288 6.87 -6.31 -13.79
C ASP A 288 6.55 -4.98 -13.11
N VAL A 289 6.66 -4.96 -11.80
CA VAL A 289 6.74 -3.69 -11.06
C VAL A 289 7.85 -2.84 -11.65
N PHE A 290 7.58 -1.59 -11.95
CA PHE A 290 8.64 -0.61 -12.13
C PHE A 290 8.74 0.29 -10.88
N ILE A 291 9.97 0.67 -10.55
CA ILE A 291 10.28 1.55 -9.43
C ILE A 291 11.23 2.61 -9.95
N THR A 292 10.82 3.87 -9.95
CA THR A 292 11.60 4.96 -10.54
C THR A 292 11.74 6.13 -9.57
N GLN A 293 12.96 6.64 -9.43
CA GLN A 293 13.28 7.89 -8.75
C GLN A 293 13.79 8.90 -9.77
N LEU A 294 13.03 9.98 -9.97
CA LEU A 294 13.41 11.15 -10.77
C LEU A 294 14.08 12.19 -9.87
N ASN A 295 15.06 12.89 -10.42
CA ASN A 295 15.63 14.06 -9.76
C ASN A 295 14.61 15.22 -9.67
N SER A 296 14.88 16.20 -8.83
CA SER A 296 13.96 17.29 -8.49
C SER A 296 13.55 18.19 -9.64
N ASP A 297 14.27 18.16 -10.76
CA ASP A 297 13.94 18.90 -11.99
C ASP A 297 13.37 18.03 -13.13
N GLY A 298 13.16 16.73 -12.88
CA GLY A 298 12.53 15.78 -13.79
C GLY A 298 13.34 15.44 -15.04
N SER A 299 14.64 15.74 -15.06
CA SER A 299 15.50 15.59 -16.25
C SER A 299 16.30 14.30 -16.29
N ASP A 300 16.51 13.66 -15.14
CA ASP A 300 17.35 12.46 -15.00
C ASP A 300 16.76 11.43 -14.05
N LEU A 301 17.08 10.16 -14.34
CA LEU A 301 16.79 9.02 -13.47
C LEU A 301 17.91 8.85 -12.44
N ILE A 302 17.59 9.00 -11.15
CA ILE A 302 18.51 8.67 -10.05
C ILE A 302 18.55 7.14 -9.87
N PHE A 303 17.38 6.53 -9.89
CA PHE A 303 17.15 5.09 -9.81
C PHE A 303 15.98 4.71 -10.70
N SER A 304 16.07 3.61 -11.43
CA SER A 304 14.93 3.05 -12.17
C SER A 304 15.16 1.57 -12.42
N SER A 305 14.21 0.73 -12.05
CA SER A 305 14.37 -0.72 -12.03
C SER A 305 13.06 -1.42 -12.34
N TYR A 306 13.16 -2.58 -12.96
CA TYR A 306 12.12 -3.62 -12.87
C TYR A 306 12.21 -4.31 -11.51
N TYR A 307 11.13 -4.95 -11.08
CA TYR A 307 11.13 -5.92 -10.01
C TYR A 307 9.98 -6.91 -10.20
N GLY A 308 10.31 -8.14 -10.56
CA GLY A 308 9.29 -9.15 -10.87
C GLY A 308 9.88 -10.39 -11.53
N ALA A 309 8.99 -11.32 -11.90
CA ALA A 309 9.36 -12.61 -12.49
C ALA A 309 8.47 -12.98 -13.71
N VAL A 310 8.08 -14.26 -13.84
CA VAL A 310 7.43 -14.78 -15.06
C VAL A 310 5.97 -14.34 -15.16
N ASP A 311 5.29 -14.19 -14.02
CA ASP A 311 3.89 -13.78 -13.96
C ASP A 311 3.77 -12.24 -13.91
N GLY A 312 2.56 -11.71 -13.91
CA GLY A 312 2.35 -10.26 -13.80
C GLY A 312 2.58 -9.78 -12.37
N ASP A 313 3.43 -8.77 -12.20
CA ASP A 313 3.74 -8.14 -10.94
C ASP A 313 3.40 -6.64 -11.02
N ILE A 314 2.63 -6.13 -10.05
CA ILE A 314 2.15 -4.73 -10.04
C ILE A 314 2.54 -4.07 -8.72
N GLY A 315 3.14 -2.88 -8.78
CA GLY A 315 3.31 -1.99 -7.63
C GLY A 315 2.12 -1.04 -7.54
N ASN A 316 1.30 -1.16 -6.51
CA ASN A 316 0.12 -0.32 -6.32
C ASN A 316 0.41 0.89 -5.46
N GLY A 317 1.25 0.76 -4.43
CA GLY A 317 1.59 1.84 -3.52
C GLY A 317 3.10 2.00 -3.31
N ILE A 318 3.56 3.24 -3.09
CA ILE A 318 4.95 3.58 -2.83
C ILE A 318 5.07 4.54 -1.64
N ALA A 319 5.98 4.24 -0.73
CA ALA A 319 6.35 5.14 0.35
C ALA A 319 7.87 5.25 0.46
N VAL A 320 8.36 6.36 1.02
CA VAL A 320 9.79 6.62 1.20
C VAL A 320 10.04 7.13 2.62
N ASP A 321 11.02 6.55 3.32
CA ASP A 321 11.41 7.03 4.64
C ASP A 321 12.39 8.22 4.57
N ASP A 322 12.65 8.86 5.71
CA ASP A 322 13.58 10.01 5.81
C ASP A 322 15.02 9.67 5.42
N MET A 323 15.38 8.39 5.32
CA MET A 323 16.68 7.90 4.88
C MET A 323 16.72 7.60 3.38
N GLY A 324 15.59 7.77 2.67
CA GLY A 324 15.46 7.50 1.25
C GLY A 324 15.29 6.02 0.90
N SER A 325 14.95 5.15 1.87
CA SER A 325 14.57 3.77 1.57
C SER A 325 13.18 3.76 0.93
N ILE A 326 13.04 2.99 -0.14
CA ILE A 326 11.80 2.88 -0.92
C ILE A 326 11.05 1.63 -0.47
N TYR A 327 9.76 1.79 -0.19
CA TYR A 327 8.83 0.71 0.15
C TYR A 327 7.78 0.61 -0.94
N ILE A 328 7.57 -0.59 -1.46
CA ILE A 328 6.57 -0.89 -2.49
C ILE A 328 5.62 -1.95 -1.95
N ALA A 329 4.34 -1.70 -2.12
CA ALA A 329 3.28 -2.67 -1.90
C ALA A 329 2.51 -2.92 -3.20
N GLY A 330 1.96 -4.12 -3.36
CA GLY A 330 1.25 -4.46 -4.58
C GLY A 330 0.83 -5.92 -4.64
N SER A 331 0.83 -6.50 -5.83
CA SER A 331 0.45 -7.90 -6.05
C SER A 331 1.35 -8.61 -7.05
N SER A 332 1.56 -9.91 -6.85
CA SER A 332 2.30 -10.81 -7.75
C SER A 332 1.43 -11.99 -8.16
N GLY A 333 1.58 -12.44 -9.39
CA GLY A 333 0.79 -13.52 -9.96
C GLY A 333 -0.55 -13.07 -10.52
N SER A 334 -0.85 -11.77 -10.54
CA SER A 334 -2.08 -11.22 -11.12
C SER A 334 -2.07 -11.37 -12.64
N GLN A 335 -3.11 -12.03 -13.18
CA GLN A 335 -3.36 -11.96 -14.60
C GLN A 335 -3.80 -10.54 -14.95
N ILE A 336 -2.90 -9.78 -15.55
CA ILE A 336 -3.26 -8.49 -16.16
C ILE A 336 -4.29 -8.79 -17.26
N MET A 337 -5.51 -8.27 -17.10
CA MET A 337 -6.68 -8.57 -17.91
C MET A 337 -6.38 -8.64 -19.40
N GLY A 338 -6.56 -9.82 -20.01
CA GLY A 338 -6.44 -9.98 -21.46
C GLY A 338 -6.43 -11.39 -22.02
N GLY A 339 -6.75 -12.45 -21.28
CA GLY A 339 -6.76 -13.79 -21.88
C GLY A 339 -7.55 -14.85 -21.14
N ASP A 340 -8.35 -15.61 -21.88
CA ASP A 340 -9.29 -16.65 -21.43
C ASP A 340 -8.66 -17.94 -20.82
N ALA A 341 -7.52 -17.88 -20.16
CA ALA A 341 -6.95 -19.05 -19.52
C ALA A 341 -6.36 -18.72 -18.15
N VAL A 342 -7.01 -19.20 -17.10
CA VAL A 342 -6.44 -19.27 -15.75
C VAL A 342 -5.30 -20.29 -15.80
N VAL A 343 -4.06 -19.82 -15.92
CA VAL A 343 -2.88 -20.62 -15.66
C VAL A 343 -2.53 -20.37 -14.21
N PRO A 344 -2.43 -21.40 -13.35
CA PRO A 344 -1.96 -21.19 -11.99
C PRO A 344 -0.60 -20.49 -12.04
N ALA A 345 -0.48 -19.35 -11.41
CA ALA A 345 0.77 -18.64 -11.25
C ALA A 345 1.79 -19.61 -10.61
N VAL A 346 2.89 -19.85 -11.28
CA VAL A 346 4.05 -20.49 -10.70
C VAL A 346 5.05 -19.38 -10.46
N GLY A 347 4.67 -18.47 -9.53
CA GLY A 347 5.45 -17.29 -9.26
C GLY A 347 6.85 -17.64 -8.73
N GLU A 348 7.86 -17.15 -9.41
CA GLU A 348 9.22 -17.03 -8.90
C GLU A 348 9.52 -15.55 -8.61
N PHE A 349 8.57 -14.82 -7.95
CA PHE A 349 8.82 -13.45 -7.51
C PHE A 349 10.12 -13.41 -6.70
N PRO A 350 11.02 -12.43 -6.96
CA PRO A 350 12.34 -12.39 -6.34
C PRO A 350 12.26 -12.14 -4.83
N ILE A 351 12.43 -13.18 -4.04
CA ILE A 351 12.33 -13.19 -2.57
C ILE A 351 13.68 -12.84 -1.94
N VAL A 352 13.68 -11.92 -1.00
CA VAL A 352 14.86 -11.52 -0.21
C VAL A 352 14.45 -11.35 1.25
N ASN A 353 15.11 -12.01 2.19
CA ASN A 353 14.86 -11.92 3.64
C ASN A 353 13.35 -11.86 3.97
N ALA A 354 12.58 -12.75 3.36
CA ALA A 354 11.13 -12.69 3.36
C ALA A 354 10.50 -13.16 4.67
N LEU A 355 9.43 -12.51 5.09
CA LEU A 355 8.53 -13.00 6.14
C LEU A 355 7.80 -14.26 5.66
N TYR A 356 7.30 -14.25 4.42
CA TYR A 356 6.71 -15.41 3.74
C TYR A 356 7.40 -15.59 2.39
N ASN A 357 8.01 -16.73 2.18
CA ASN A 357 8.86 -17.03 1.02
C ASN A 357 8.16 -17.88 -0.04
N THR A 358 6.89 -18.15 0.10
CA THR A 358 6.12 -18.99 -0.83
C THR A 358 4.83 -18.28 -1.23
N PHE A 359 4.51 -18.37 -2.52
CA PHE A 359 3.20 -18.01 -3.03
C PHE A 359 2.13 -18.87 -2.36
N SER A 360 1.10 -18.24 -1.78
CA SER A 360 0.11 -18.91 -0.95
C SER A 360 -0.97 -19.60 -1.78
N GLY A 361 -1.17 -19.18 -3.03
CA GLY A 361 -2.17 -19.72 -3.95
C GLY A 361 -3.14 -18.65 -4.47
N GLY A 362 -4.22 -19.09 -5.13
CA GLY A 362 -5.17 -18.17 -5.73
C GLY A 362 -4.69 -17.59 -7.06
N GLU A 363 -5.23 -16.45 -7.45
CA GLU A 363 -4.87 -15.73 -8.68
C GLU A 363 -3.70 -14.75 -8.45
N SER A 364 -3.55 -14.22 -7.24
CA SER A 364 -2.42 -13.37 -6.83
C SER A 364 -2.22 -13.36 -5.32
N ASP A 365 -0.98 -13.09 -4.89
CA ASP A 365 -0.62 -12.75 -3.52
C ASP A 365 -0.18 -11.29 -3.44
N GLY A 366 -0.46 -10.63 -2.33
CA GLY A 366 0.14 -9.34 -2.01
C GLY A 366 1.65 -9.44 -1.93
N ILE A 367 2.36 -8.38 -2.29
CA ILE A 367 3.82 -8.27 -2.18
C ILE A 367 4.22 -7.01 -1.41
N LEU A 368 5.34 -7.13 -0.68
CA LEU A 368 5.98 -6.02 0.00
C LEU A 368 7.48 -6.05 -0.25
N ILE A 369 8.04 -4.92 -0.72
CA ILE A 369 9.46 -4.78 -1.08
C ILE A 369 10.04 -3.57 -0.35
N LYS A 370 11.26 -3.70 0.18
CA LYS A 370 12.04 -2.56 0.68
C LYS A 370 13.40 -2.50 0.00
N ILE A 371 13.72 -1.34 -0.57
CA ILE A 371 15.00 -1.07 -1.24
C ILE A 371 15.72 0.08 -0.53
N ASN A 372 16.96 -0.17 -0.12
CA ASN A 372 17.83 0.85 0.46
C ASN A 372 18.72 1.45 -0.63
N THR A 373 18.42 2.69 -1.02
CA THR A 373 19.13 3.38 -2.12
C THR A 373 20.55 3.83 -1.74
N GLU A 374 20.89 3.99 -0.45
CA GLU A 374 22.26 4.31 -0.02
C GLU A 374 23.27 3.18 -0.30
N ARG A 375 22.79 1.95 -0.47
CA ARG A 375 23.61 0.78 -0.79
C ARG A 375 23.84 0.58 -2.29
N LEU A 376 23.30 1.44 -3.14
CA LEU A 376 23.56 1.42 -4.57
C LEU A 376 25.03 1.74 -4.81
N VAL A 377 25.84 0.71 -5.00
CA VAL A 377 27.28 0.88 -5.27
C VAL A 377 27.46 1.39 -6.70
N THR A 378 27.95 2.61 -6.85
CA THR A 378 28.45 3.08 -8.14
C THR A 378 29.63 2.21 -8.54
N PHE A 379 29.44 1.31 -9.51
CA PHE A 379 30.56 0.63 -10.14
C PHE A 379 31.36 1.66 -10.92
N GLY A 380 32.55 2.00 -10.42
CA GLY A 380 33.49 2.85 -11.13
C GLY A 380 33.88 2.18 -12.46
N ASP A 381 33.98 3.02 -13.51
CA ASP A 381 34.46 2.67 -14.84
C ASP A 381 35.83 1.96 -14.79
N SER A 382 35.84 0.66 -14.64
CA SER A 382 37.01 -0.14 -14.95
C SER A 382 36.77 -0.87 -16.28
N GLU A 383 37.42 -0.38 -17.33
CA GLU A 383 37.42 -0.93 -18.69
C GLU A 383 38.08 -2.33 -18.77
N SER A 384 37.64 -3.28 -18.00
CA SER A 384 38.07 -4.65 -18.20
C SER A 384 37.23 -5.63 -17.37
N ASP A 385 36.03 -5.95 -17.83
CA ASP A 385 35.51 -7.29 -17.56
C ASP A 385 34.46 -7.67 -18.61
N GLU A 386 34.62 -8.86 -19.15
CA GLU A 386 33.71 -9.52 -20.08
C GLU A 386 32.26 -9.44 -19.59
N ILE A 387 31.36 -9.26 -20.54
CA ILE A 387 29.89 -9.30 -20.34
C ILE A 387 29.50 -10.67 -19.79
N LEU A 388 29.67 -10.85 -18.49
CA LEU A 388 28.93 -11.84 -17.74
C LEU A 388 27.49 -11.35 -17.65
N LEU A 389 26.55 -12.16 -18.07
CA LEU A 389 25.10 -12.00 -17.84
C LEU A 389 24.93 -11.48 -16.40
N ARG A 390 24.53 -10.22 -16.26
CA ARG A 390 24.47 -9.56 -14.95
C ARG A 390 23.37 -10.25 -14.15
N GLU A 391 23.79 -10.98 -13.14
CA GLU A 391 22.91 -11.40 -12.06
C GLU A 391 22.26 -10.16 -11.44
N ILE A 392 20.99 -10.27 -11.07
CA ILE A 392 20.24 -9.24 -10.35
C ILE A 392 21.03 -8.83 -9.11
N ASP A 393 21.28 -7.52 -8.92
CA ASP A 393 21.99 -7.03 -7.73
C ASP A 393 21.04 -6.77 -6.56
N TYR A 394 20.69 -7.81 -5.84
CA TYR A 394 19.82 -7.74 -4.66
C TYR A 394 20.47 -7.12 -3.41
N ARG A 395 21.70 -6.64 -3.45
CA ARG A 395 22.37 -6.08 -2.26
C ARG A 395 21.70 -4.85 -1.70
N SER A 396 20.93 -4.15 -2.53
CA SER A 396 20.14 -2.99 -2.13
C SER A 396 18.72 -3.35 -1.67
N VAL A 397 18.23 -4.56 -1.98
CA VAL A 397 16.93 -5.04 -1.49
C VAL A 397 17.10 -5.51 -0.05
N GLU A 398 16.46 -4.83 0.89
CA GLU A 398 16.52 -5.23 2.31
C GLU A 398 15.63 -6.44 2.56
N TYR A 399 14.42 -6.42 2.02
CA TYR A 399 13.53 -7.57 1.97
C TYR A 399 12.57 -7.49 0.78
N ALA A 400 12.07 -8.64 0.37
CA ALA A 400 10.96 -8.79 -0.56
C ALA A 400 10.18 -10.05 -0.17
N THR A 401 8.88 -9.93 0.09
CA THR A 401 8.05 -10.98 0.68
C THR A 401 6.68 -11.03 0.06
N TYR A 402 6.06 -12.22 0.06
CA TYR A 402 4.63 -12.36 -0.16
C TYR A 402 3.85 -12.03 1.11
N LEU A 403 2.62 -11.56 0.94
CA LEU A 403 1.61 -11.34 1.99
C LEU A 403 0.25 -11.74 1.43
N GLY A 404 -0.11 -13.01 1.53
CA GLY A 404 -1.34 -13.52 0.92
C GLY A 404 -1.91 -14.76 1.61
N THR A 405 -3.04 -15.21 1.08
CA THR A 405 -3.81 -16.39 1.52
C THR A 405 -3.99 -17.35 0.34
N GLU A 406 -4.79 -18.42 0.49
CA GLU A 406 -5.13 -19.33 -0.62
C GLU A 406 -6.07 -18.71 -1.69
N ASN A 407 -6.41 -17.43 -1.57
CA ASN A 407 -7.33 -16.72 -2.45
C ASN A 407 -6.62 -15.60 -3.21
N PHE A 408 -7.40 -14.77 -3.93
CA PHE A 408 -6.90 -13.52 -4.50
C PHE A 408 -6.53 -12.55 -3.38
N ASP A 409 -5.30 -12.05 -3.37
CA ASP A 409 -4.82 -11.04 -2.45
C ASP A 409 -4.11 -9.93 -3.23
N SER A 410 -4.43 -8.67 -2.92
CA SER A 410 -3.78 -7.48 -3.47
C SER A 410 -3.63 -6.43 -2.40
N ILE A 411 -2.42 -5.91 -2.21
CA ILE A 411 -2.19 -4.74 -1.36
C ILE A 411 -2.41 -3.51 -2.24
N GLU A 412 -3.38 -2.68 -1.88
CA GLU A 412 -3.77 -1.52 -2.69
C GLU A 412 -2.95 -0.28 -2.34
N SER A 413 -2.64 -0.06 -1.07
CA SER A 413 -1.90 1.12 -0.63
C SER A 413 -1.03 0.85 0.58
N ILE A 414 -0.03 1.72 0.78
CA ILE A 414 0.99 1.65 1.84
C ILE A 414 1.25 3.04 2.41
N ASP A 415 1.41 3.13 3.73
CA ASP A 415 1.93 4.32 4.40
C ASP A 415 2.87 3.93 5.55
N LEU A 416 3.68 4.88 6.02
CA LEU A 416 4.69 4.66 7.05
C LEU A 416 4.45 5.57 8.25
N ASP A 417 4.62 5.03 9.48
CA ASP A 417 4.74 5.88 10.66
C ASP A 417 6.17 6.47 10.79
N ALA A 418 6.35 7.42 11.70
CA ALA A 418 7.64 8.08 11.94
C ALA A 418 8.77 7.11 12.36
N ALA A 419 8.46 5.90 12.80
CA ALA A 419 9.42 4.86 13.11
C ALA A 419 9.75 3.97 11.89
N GLY A 420 9.09 4.22 10.75
CA GLY A 420 9.19 3.44 9.53
C GLY A 420 8.42 2.14 9.58
N ASN A 421 7.52 1.94 10.55
CA ASN A 421 6.62 0.79 10.51
C ASN A 421 5.62 0.97 9.37
N ILE A 422 5.26 -0.12 8.75
CA ILE A 422 4.52 -0.19 7.51
C ILE A 422 3.06 -0.46 7.82
N TYR A 423 2.18 0.34 7.23
CA TYR A 423 0.73 0.13 7.28
C TYR A 423 0.24 -0.12 5.87
N ILE A 424 -0.56 -1.16 5.71
CA ILE A 424 -1.10 -1.56 4.41
C ILE A 424 -2.60 -1.82 4.50
N VAL A 425 -3.29 -1.52 3.41
CA VAL A 425 -4.63 -2.01 3.14
C VAL A 425 -4.55 -3.09 2.08
N ASN A 426 -5.05 -4.28 2.42
CA ASN A 426 -5.03 -5.47 1.58
C ASN A 426 -6.47 -5.96 1.37
N ASN A 427 -6.83 -6.31 0.16
CA ASN A 427 -8.10 -6.93 -0.17
C ASN A 427 -7.93 -8.44 -0.39
N ASN A 428 -8.57 -9.23 0.49
CA ASN A 428 -8.60 -10.70 0.42
C ASN A 428 -9.93 -11.13 -0.17
N ASN A 429 -9.97 -11.64 -1.38
CA ASN A 429 -11.22 -11.85 -2.12
C ASN A 429 -11.99 -10.53 -2.33
N LEU A 430 -13.03 -10.56 -3.15
CA LEU A 430 -13.84 -9.39 -3.51
C LEU A 430 -14.60 -8.74 -2.33
N PHE A 431 -14.46 -9.23 -1.08
CA PHE A 431 -15.35 -8.83 0.02
C PHE A 431 -14.70 -8.62 1.38
N ASN A 432 -13.37 -8.68 1.52
CA ASN A 432 -12.71 -8.50 2.80
C ASN A 432 -11.49 -7.59 2.70
N THR A 433 -11.61 -6.41 3.23
CA THR A 433 -10.47 -5.52 3.46
C THR A 433 -9.75 -5.92 4.74
N VAL A 434 -8.44 -5.97 4.70
CA VAL A 434 -7.57 -6.22 5.85
C VAL A 434 -6.60 -5.06 6.02
N VAL A 435 -6.53 -4.49 7.21
CA VAL A 435 -5.53 -3.49 7.57
C VAL A 435 -4.47 -4.14 8.43
N SER A 436 -3.21 -4.04 8.02
CA SER A 436 -2.10 -4.62 8.75
C SER A 436 -1.04 -3.60 9.07
N LYS A 437 -0.38 -3.78 10.24
CA LYS A 437 0.82 -3.06 10.62
C LYS A 437 1.98 -4.05 10.69
N ILE A 438 3.08 -3.71 10.03
CA ILE A 438 4.27 -4.54 9.90
C ILE A 438 5.47 -3.74 10.39
N SER A 439 6.39 -4.39 11.10
CA SER A 439 7.63 -3.76 11.56
C SER A 439 8.48 -3.25 10.38
N ASN A 440 9.27 -2.19 10.60
CA ASN A 440 10.15 -1.56 9.60
C ASN A 440 11.08 -2.57 8.88
N ASP A 441 11.54 -3.61 9.58
CA ASP A 441 12.39 -4.66 9.02
C ASP A 441 11.62 -5.71 8.21
N GLY A 442 10.29 -5.60 8.12
CA GLY A 442 9.44 -6.50 7.36
C GLY A 442 9.27 -7.90 7.98
N GLN A 443 9.71 -8.12 9.25
CA GLN A 443 9.78 -9.45 9.84
C GLN A 443 8.64 -9.78 10.81
N VAL A 444 7.87 -8.78 11.24
CA VAL A 444 6.81 -8.95 12.23
C VAL A 444 5.52 -8.27 11.78
N ILE A 445 4.44 -9.01 11.71
CA ILE A 445 3.10 -8.42 11.62
C ILE A 445 2.64 -8.10 13.04
N GLU A 446 2.61 -6.80 13.39
CA GLU A 446 2.19 -6.35 14.72
C GLU A 446 0.70 -6.55 14.93
N TYR A 447 -0.10 -6.31 13.90
CA TYR A 447 -1.52 -6.67 13.81
C TYR A 447 -1.95 -6.84 12.36
N SER A 448 -3.03 -7.62 12.17
CA SER A 448 -3.72 -7.79 10.89
C SER A 448 -5.21 -7.94 11.18
N ILE A 449 -6.00 -6.94 10.78
CA ILE A 449 -7.40 -6.81 11.21
C ILE A 449 -8.30 -6.85 9.99
N PRO A 450 -9.16 -7.88 9.84
CA PRO A 450 -10.15 -7.92 8.79
C PRO A 450 -11.34 -7.02 9.12
N PHE A 451 -11.78 -6.28 8.10
CA PHE A 451 -12.94 -5.39 8.16
C PHE A 451 -14.07 -5.90 7.30
N ARG A 452 -15.27 -5.84 7.83
CA ARG A 452 -16.54 -6.04 7.12
C ARG A 452 -17.67 -5.37 7.91
N ILE A 453 -18.68 -4.90 7.23
CA ILE A 453 -19.86 -4.33 7.91
C ILE A 453 -20.71 -5.45 8.52
N ASN A 454 -21.00 -6.50 7.74
CA ASN A 454 -21.72 -7.69 8.19
C ASN A 454 -21.56 -8.82 7.15
N ASP A 455 -22.23 -9.96 7.37
CA ASP A 455 -22.13 -11.13 6.48
C ASP A 455 -22.68 -10.89 5.04
N ASN A 456 -23.41 -9.79 4.82
CA ASN A 456 -24.03 -9.45 3.53
C ASN A 456 -23.38 -8.26 2.84
N ILE A 457 -22.49 -7.53 3.52
CA ILE A 457 -21.82 -6.34 2.99
C ILE A 457 -20.33 -6.48 3.28
N GLY A 458 -19.56 -6.70 2.23
CA GLY A 458 -18.11 -6.65 2.25
C GLY A 458 -17.58 -5.23 2.11
N LEU A 459 -16.28 -5.09 2.21
CA LEU A 459 -15.55 -3.84 1.99
C LEU A 459 -14.42 -4.09 1.00
N PHE A 460 -14.16 -3.10 0.16
CA PHE A 460 -12.98 -3.02 -0.68
C PHE A 460 -12.23 -1.73 -0.33
N GLY A 461 -11.05 -1.87 0.28
CA GLY A 461 -10.23 -0.73 0.67
C GLY A 461 -9.35 -0.28 -0.47
N ASN A 462 -9.34 1.02 -0.75
CA ASN A 462 -8.57 1.61 -1.84
C ASN A 462 -7.27 2.26 -1.35
N ASP A 463 -7.33 2.98 -0.22
CA ASP A 463 -6.19 3.76 0.25
C ASP A 463 -6.10 3.79 1.78
N ILE A 464 -4.88 4.03 2.32
CA ILE A 464 -4.56 4.08 3.75
C ILE A 464 -3.62 5.23 4.06
N LYS A 465 -3.87 5.90 5.21
CA LYS A 465 -3.00 6.94 5.74
C LYS A 465 -2.84 6.82 7.25
N VAL A 466 -1.64 7.15 7.74
CA VAL A 466 -1.29 7.06 9.17
C VAL A 466 -1.01 8.45 9.73
N ASP A 467 -1.62 8.76 10.88
CA ASP A 467 -1.34 10.01 11.58
C ASP A 467 -0.05 9.92 12.44
N GLU A 468 0.41 11.07 12.96
CA GLU A 468 1.64 11.17 13.75
C GLU A 468 1.64 10.31 15.04
N VAL A 469 0.45 9.89 15.51
CA VAL A 469 0.32 9.06 16.71
C VAL A 469 0.12 7.58 16.40
N GLY A 470 0.13 7.22 15.10
CA GLY A 470 0.05 5.84 14.62
C GLY A 470 -1.38 5.29 14.48
N ASN A 471 -2.40 6.15 14.39
CA ASN A 471 -3.71 5.69 13.96
C ASN A 471 -3.72 5.55 12.43
N ALA A 472 -4.21 4.43 11.94
CA ALA A 472 -4.39 4.21 10.52
C ALA A 472 -5.83 4.51 10.10
N TYR A 473 -5.99 5.30 9.07
CA TYR A 473 -7.26 5.64 8.43
C TYR A 473 -7.27 5.06 7.03
N PHE A 474 -8.38 4.49 6.59
CA PHE A 474 -8.50 3.89 5.27
C PHE A 474 -9.88 4.16 4.69
N VAL A 475 -9.92 4.19 3.37
CA VAL A 475 -11.12 4.52 2.60
C VAL A 475 -11.35 3.46 1.52
N GLY A 476 -12.57 3.37 1.04
CA GLY A 476 -12.95 2.44 -0.04
C GLY A 476 -14.44 2.47 -0.30
N LEU A 477 -14.95 1.34 -0.80
CA LEU A 477 -16.37 1.16 -1.11
C LEU A 477 -16.96 -0.07 -0.41
N THR A 478 -18.26 0.00 -0.15
CA THR A 478 -19.05 -1.13 0.32
C THR A 478 -19.46 -2.01 -0.86
N ILE A 479 -19.38 -3.33 -0.71
CA ILE A 479 -19.79 -4.29 -1.74
C ILE A 479 -20.94 -5.15 -1.22
N PRO A 480 -22.16 -4.98 -1.73
CA PRO A 480 -23.27 -5.86 -1.38
C PRO A 480 -23.04 -7.31 -1.84
N ASN A 481 -23.20 -8.27 -0.94
CA ASN A 481 -22.99 -9.71 -1.23
C ASN A 481 -24.15 -10.34 -2.03
N THR A 482 -24.98 -9.55 -2.69
CA THR A 482 -26.08 -10.04 -3.54
C THR A 482 -25.97 -9.43 -4.93
N ASP A 483 -25.93 -10.29 -5.95
CA ASP A 483 -25.79 -9.99 -7.39
C ASP A 483 -26.81 -9.00 -7.99
N LEU A 484 -27.58 -8.25 -7.21
CA LEU A 484 -28.76 -7.55 -7.70
C LEU A 484 -28.85 -6.05 -7.33
N ASP A 485 -27.89 -5.48 -6.61
CA ASP A 485 -27.99 -4.05 -6.21
C ASP A 485 -26.60 -3.36 -6.25
N ILE A 486 -26.03 -3.29 -7.44
CA ILE A 486 -24.75 -2.60 -7.70
C ILE A 486 -24.89 -1.06 -7.69
N ASP A 487 -26.11 -0.55 -7.51
CA ASP A 487 -26.42 0.89 -7.54
C ASP A 487 -26.41 1.52 -6.13
N ASN A 488 -26.19 0.73 -5.05
CA ASN A 488 -26.17 1.19 -3.65
C ASN A 488 -24.84 0.85 -2.96
N GLU A 489 -23.72 1.11 -3.64
CA GLU A 489 -22.40 1.05 -3.02
C GLU A 489 -22.08 2.42 -2.43
N ASP A 490 -21.76 2.47 -1.14
CA ASP A 490 -21.38 3.69 -0.43
C ASP A 490 -19.88 3.73 -0.18
N ALA A 491 -19.27 4.92 -0.23
CA ALA A 491 -17.94 5.13 0.28
C ALA A 491 -17.93 4.89 1.81
N PHE A 492 -16.87 4.30 2.33
CA PHE A 492 -16.69 4.13 3.77
C PHE A 492 -15.36 4.73 4.25
N ILE A 493 -15.31 5.07 5.52
CA ILE A 493 -14.11 5.51 6.22
C ILE A 493 -13.90 4.61 7.42
N GLY A 494 -12.77 3.93 7.47
CA GLY A 494 -12.37 3.10 8.60
C GLY A 494 -11.19 3.69 9.37
N LYS A 495 -11.08 3.32 10.66
CA LYS A 495 -9.95 3.68 11.52
C LYS A 495 -9.51 2.49 12.35
N VAL A 496 -8.21 2.31 12.44
CA VAL A 496 -7.53 1.49 13.45
C VAL A 496 -6.80 2.42 14.39
N THR A 497 -7.23 2.48 15.65
CA THR A 497 -6.59 3.35 16.64
C THR A 497 -5.31 2.69 17.15
N ALA A 498 -4.21 3.44 17.19
CA ALA A 498 -2.98 3.00 17.84
C ALA A 498 -3.26 2.57 19.28
N SER A 499 -2.71 1.44 19.70
CA SER A 499 -2.78 1.01 21.10
C SER A 499 -2.13 2.10 21.98
N THR A 500 -2.88 2.63 22.97
CA THR A 500 -2.40 3.65 23.90
C THR A 500 -1.42 3.13 24.96
N SER A 501 -1.08 1.84 24.93
CA SER A 501 0.07 1.35 25.68
C SER A 501 1.31 1.93 25.00
N SER A 502 2.04 2.79 25.75
CA SER A 502 3.41 3.19 25.39
C SER A 502 4.11 1.99 24.73
N PRO A 503 4.74 2.14 23.56
CA PRO A 503 5.60 1.10 23.08
C PRO A 503 6.71 0.97 24.12
N ASP A 504 6.55 0.08 25.07
CA ASP A 504 7.73 -0.61 25.55
C ASP A 504 8.31 -1.18 24.26
N LEU A 505 9.45 -0.62 23.87
CA LEU A 505 10.28 -1.08 22.77
C LEU A 505 10.09 -2.59 22.65
N PRO A 506 9.81 -3.16 21.46
CA PRO A 506 9.82 -4.60 21.34
C PRO A 506 11.12 -5.03 22.00
N ILE A 507 10.98 -5.67 23.13
CA ILE A 507 12.14 -6.31 23.74
C ILE A 507 12.45 -7.35 22.69
N PHE A 508 13.49 -7.12 21.88
CA PHE A 508 14.11 -8.16 21.09
C PHE A 508 14.54 -9.21 22.10
N VAL A 509 13.63 -10.11 22.39
CA VAL A 509 13.96 -11.25 23.23
C VAL A 509 14.71 -12.17 22.34
N THR A 510 16.03 -11.91 22.25
CA THR A 510 16.92 -12.92 21.73
C THR A 510 16.69 -14.17 22.57
N PRO A 511 16.32 -15.30 21.97
CA PRO A 511 16.20 -16.53 22.70
C PRO A 511 17.46 -16.74 23.53
N PRO A 512 17.34 -17.22 24.76
CA PRO A 512 18.52 -17.45 25.58
C PRO A 512 19.47 -18.38 24.83
N ASN A 513 20.75 -18.05 24.78
CA ASN A 513 21.75 -18.90 24.16
C ASN A 513 21.89 -20.20 24.97
N ILE A 514 21.08 -21.19 24.62
CA ILE A 514 21.10 -22.51 25.24
C ILE A 514 22.11 -23.45 24.57
N GLY A 515 22.70 -23.07 23.41
CA GLY A 515 23.83 -23.71 22.76
C GLY A 515 23.84 -25.24 22.85
N GLU A 516 24.79 -25.78 23.59
CA GLU A 516 25.00 -27.24 23.73
C GLU A 516 23.86 -27.96 24.50
N SER A 517 22.90 -27.22 25.07
CA SER A 517 21.80 -27.80 25.83
C SER A 517 20.55 -28.11 24.99
N PHE A 518 20.52 -27.72 23.71
CA PHE A 518 19.41 -28.05 22.81
C PHE A 518 19.45 -29.49 22.34
N ASP A 519 18.40 -30.28 22.63
CA ASP A 519 18.32 -31.67 22.12
C ASP A 519 17.54 -31.68 20.79
N GLU A 520 18.29 -31.56 19.70
CA GLU A 520 17.79 -31.57 18.32
C GLU A 520 16.88 -32.76 18.02
N ASN A 521 17.32 -33.98 18.37
CA ASN A 521 16.55 -35.17 18.05
C ASN A 521 15.23 -35.22 18.77
N LEU A 522 15.25 -34.81 20.01
CA LEU A 522 14.05 -34.81 20.84
C LEU A 522 13.08 -33.74 20.39
N TYR A 523 13.56 -32.53 20.12
CA TYR A 523 12.73 -31.44 19.61
C TYR A 523 12.00 -31.83 18.32
N LEU A 524 12.67 -32.47 17.39
CA LEU A 524 12.08 -32.95 16.14
C LEU A 524 11.08 -34.11 16.36
N ILE A 525 11.32 -34.98 17.35
CA ILE A 525 10.36 -36.05 17.70
C ILE A 525 9.07 -35.46 18.28
N GLU A 526 9.18 -34.46 19.14
CA GLU A 526 8.02 -33.83 19.77
C GLU A 526 7.30 -32.86 18.84
N ASN A 527 7.98 -32.39 17.78
CA ASN A 527 7.43 -31.48 16.80
C ASN A 527 7.50 -32.05 15.37
N PRO A 528 6.63 -33.03 15.00
CA PRO A 528 6.70 -33.71 13.70
C PRO A 528 6.54 -32.78 12.49
N GLY A 529 5.82 -31.67 12.62
CA GLY A 529 5.70 -30.65 11.60
C GLY A 529 7.04 -29.98 11.32
N VAL A 530 7.80 -29.63 12.37
CA VAL A 530 9.15 -29.08 12.27
C VAL A 530 10.12 -30.11 11.67
N ALA A 531 10.02 -31.38 12.10
CA ALA A 531 10.83 -32.44 11.51
C ALA A 531 10.64 -32.59 9.99
N ASN A 532 9.40 -32.44 9.52
CA ASN A 532 9.10 -32.42 8.09
C ASN A 532 9.66 -31.17 7.40
N ALA A 533 9.56 -30.00 8.02
CA ALA A 533 10.11 -28.76 7.48
C ALA A 533 11.63 -28.82 7.35
N VAL A 534 12.34 -29.31 8.37
CA VAL A 534 13.80 -29.57 8.31
C VAL A 534 14.15 -30.57 7.22
N ALA A 535 13.40 -31.69 7.12
CA ALA A 535 13.63 -32.72 6.10
C ALA A 535 13.43 -32.21 4.65
N ASN A 536 12.59 -31.19 4.47
CA ASN A 536 12.33 -30.54 3.19
C ASN A 536 13.20 -29.29 2.93
N GLY A 537 14.12 -28.96 3.86
CA GLY A 537 15.07 -27.86 3.70
C GLY A 537 14.50 -26.46 3.98
N PHE A 538 13.36 -26.36 4.67
CA PHE A 538 12.80 -25.08 5.12
C PHE A 538 13.57 -24.50 6.31
N PHE A 539 14.22 -25.35 7.11
CA PHE A 539 15.14 -25.00 8.18
C PHE A 539 16.37 -25.90 8.08
N ASP A 540 17.53 -25.37 8.41
CA ASP A 540 18.78 -26.17 8.50
C ASP A 540 18.75 -27.15 9.68
N SER A 541 17.97 -26.78 10.73
CA SER A 541 17.86 -27.62 11.94
C SER A 541 16.58 -27.28 12.74
N GLY A 542 16.19 -28.18 13.66
CA GLY A 542 15.17 -27.89 14.66
C GLY A 542 15.58 -26.79 15.63
N PHE A 543 16.90 -26.61 15.85
CA PHE A 543 17.42 -25.50 16.65
C PHE A 543 17.18 -24.15 15.99
N GLU A 544 17.38 -24.04 14.67
CA GLU A 544 17.05 -22.83 13.92
C GLU A 544 15.56 -22.50 14.02
N HIS A 545 14.68 -23.47 13.75
CA HIS A 545 13.25 -23.28 13.96
C HIS A 545 12.90 -22.84 15.39
N TRP A 546 13.59 -23.42 16.40
CA TRP A 546 13.31 -23.06 17.79
C TRP A 546 13.74 -21.64 18.12
N LEU A 547 14.87 -21.17 17.57
CA LEU A 547 15.31 -19.79 17.73
C LEU A 547 14.36 -18.79 17.10
N GLU A 548 13.80 -19.11 15.95
CA GLU A 548 12.94 -18.20 15.19
C GLU A 548 11.49 -18.22 15.66
N PHE A 549 10.95 -19.38 15.97
CA PHE A 549 9.53 -19.57 16.26
C PHE A 549 9.26 -20.31 17.56
N GLY A 550 9.94 -21.43 17.78
CA GLY A 550 9.62 -22.36 18.85
C GLY A 550 9.74 -21.76 20.25
N PHE A 551 10.67 -20.82 20.45
CA PHE A 551 10.80 -20.11 21.72
C PHE A 551 9.60 -19.21 22.00
N LEU A 552 9.14 -18.46 21.00
CA LEU A 552 7.97 -17.59 21.11
C LEU A 552 6.67 -18.39 21.28
N GLU A 553 6.61 -19.57 20.64
CA GLU A 553 5.48 -20.52 20.79
C GLU A 553 5.50 -21.28 22.14
N GLY A 554 6.51 -21.04 22.99
CA GLY A 554 6.65 -21.75 24.26
C GLY A 554 7.05 -23.21 24.11
N ARG A 555 7.61 -23.64 22.95
CA ARG A 555 8.08 -25.01 22.74
C ARG A 555 9.35 -25.27 23.53
N SER A 556 9.40 -26.39 24.21
CA SER A 556 10.58 -26.77 24.99
C SER A 556 11.72 -27.26 24.10
N PRO A 557 12.95 -26.74 24.28
CA PRO A 557 14.13 -27.22 23.58
C PRO A 557 14.70 -28.51 24.20
N GLN A 558 14.17 -28.93 25.35
CA GLN A 558 14.63 -30.09 26.13
C GLN A 558 13.42 -30.90 26.60
N LEU A 559 13.65 -32.18 26.92
CA LEU A 559 12.65 -33.17 27.27
C LEU A 559 11.69 -32.82 28.41
N ALA A 560 11.90 -31.77 29.16
CA ALA A 560 11.29 -31.73 30.46
C ALA A 560 10.93 -30.30 30.93
N PHE A 561 10.30 -29.48 30.08
CA PHE A 561 9.69 -28.26 30.58
C PHE A 561 8.14 -28.30 30.42
N ASP A 562 7.43 -28.30 31.52
CA ASP A 562 5.96 -28.20 31.56
C ASP A 562 5.58 -26.78 31.98
N GLU A 563 5.26 -25.94 31.01
CA GLU A 563 4.89 -24.53 31.20
C GLU A 563 3.75 -24.37 32.22
N GLN A 564 2.70 -25.17 32.10
CA GLN A 564 1.54 -25.11 33.02
C GLN A 564 1.94 -25.51 34.43
N PHE A 565 2.73 -26.56 34.57
CA PHE A 565 3.23 -27.00 35.87
C PHE A 565 4.16 -25.94 36.48
N TYR A 566 5.06 -25.37 35.67
CA TYR A 566 6.04 -24.40 36.13
C TYR A 566 5.36 -23.13 36.64
N LEU A 567 4.44 -22.55 35.85
CA LEU A 567 3.70 -21.34 36.24
C LEU A 567 2.76 -21.61 37.45
N ALA A 568 2.15 -22.78 37.52
CA ALA A 568 1.32 -23.16 38.66
C ALA A 568 2.15 -23.37 39.95
N THR A 569 3.38 -23.88 39.80
CA THR A 569 4.28 -24.14 40.92
C THR A 569 4.97 -22.86 41.44
N TYR A 570 5.21 -21.90 40.54
CA TYR A 570 5.88 -20.65 40.87
C TYR A 570 5.00 -19.42 40.56
N PRO A 571 4.03 -19.08 41.42
CA PRO A 571 3.07 -17.99 41.18
C PRO A 571 3.75 -16.61 40.96
N GLY A 572 4.94 -16.41 41.53
CA GLY A 572 5.71 -15.19 41.31
C GLY A 572 6.22 -15.07 39.86
N VAL A 573 6.55 -16.18 39.23
CA VAL A 573 6.90 -16.27 37.80
C VAL A 573 5.66 -16.06 36.94
N ALA A 574 4.56 -16.73 37.29
CA ALA A 574 3.30 -16.53 36.59
C ALA A 574 2.85 -15.07 36.61
N GLY A 575 3.04 -14.37 37.76
CA GLY A 575 2.79 -12.94 37.87
C GLY A 575 3.76 -12.09 37.03
N ALA A 576 5.01 -12.49 36.91
CA ALA A 576 6.00 -11.79 36.10
C ALA A 576 5.75 -11.99 34.60
N VAL A 577 5.34 -13.20 34.18
CA VAL A 577 4.89 -13.49 32.81
C VAL A 577 3.63 -12.69 32.50
N ALA A 578 2.62 -12.70 33.38
CA ALA A 578 1.40 -11.94 33.20
C ALA A 578 1.62 -10.41 33.13
N ASN A 579 2.70 -9.91 33.69
CA ASN A 579 3.09 -8.48 33.65
C ASN A 579 4.13 -8.17 32.56
N GLY A 580 4.39 -9.10 31.62
CA GLY A 580 5.31 -8.88 30.52
C GLY A 580 6.81 -8.80 30.91
N VAL A 581 7.17 -9.21 32.13
CA VAL A 581 8.59 -9.28 32.57
C VAL A 581 9.33 -10.43 31.91
N PHE A 582 8.60 -11.49 31.58
CA PHE A 582 9.02 -12.64 30.79
C PHE A 582 7.93 -12.97 29.78
N ILE A 583 8.31 -13.44 28.59
CA ILE A 583 7.38 -13.88 27.55
C ILE A 583 6.61 -15.12 28.03
N ASN A 584 7.32 -16.06 28.65
CA ASN A 584 6.77 -17.30 29.16
C ASN A 584 7.60 -17.83 30.34
N GLY A 585 7.13 -18.91 30.97
CA GLY A 585 7.82 -19.54 32.09
C GLY A 585 9.12 -20.21 31.68
N LEU A 586 9.23 -20.67 30.43
CA LEU A 586 10.46 -21.25 29.89
C LEU A 586 11.59 -20.20 29.85
N GLU A 587 11.31 -18.99 29.42
CA GLU A 587 12.29 -17.89 29.47
C GLU A 587 12.81 -17.66 30.87
N HIS A 588 11.93 -17.59 31.86
CA HIS A 588 12.35 -17.47 33.27
C HIS A 588 13.19 -18.66 33.71
N TYR A 589 12.78 -19.90 33.33
CA TYR A 589 13.49 -21.11 33.74
C TYR A 589 14.93 -21.13 33.22
N VAL A 590 15.13 -20.83 31.93
CA VAL A 590 16.45 -20.80 31.31
C VAL A 590 17.31 -19.69 31.87
N LYS A 591 16.74 -18.48 32.08
CA LYS A 591 17.53 -17.33 32.59
C LYS A 591 17.88 -17.44 34.07
N PHE A 592 16.99 -17.99 34.89
CA PHE A 592 17.10 -17.96 36.34
C PHE A 592 16.70 -19.28 37.02
N GLY A 593 15.67 -19.96 36.54
CA GLY A 593 15.02 -21.06 37.23
C GLY A 593 15.92 -22.25 37.46
N GLU A 594 16.76 -22.61 36.49
CA GLU A 594 17.73 -23.70 36.61
C GLU A 594 18.78 -23.37 37.68
N ALA A 595 19.35 -22.17 37.64
CA ALA A 595 20.32 -21.70 38.64
C ALA A 595 19.73 -21.58 40.05
N GLU A 596 18.42 -21.30 40.16
CA GLU A 596 17.66 -21.26 41.42
C GLU A 596 17.21 -22.66 41.90
N GLY A 597 17.52 -23.72 41.14
CA GLY A 597 17.13 -25.09 41.45
C GLY A 597 15.61 -25.34 41.35
N ARG A 598 14.89 -24.59 40.50
CA ARG A 598 13.45 -24.79 40.29
C ARG A 598 13.19 -26.04 39.44
N LEU A 599 12.14 -26.75 39.73
CA LEU A 599 11.78 -27.95 38.98
C LEU A 599 10.98 -27.58 37.72
N PRO A 600 11.44 -27.99 36.52
CA PRO A 600 10.78 -27.66 35.24
C PRO A 600 9.54 -28.51 34.96
N ILE A 601 9.40 -29.67 35.61
CA ILE A 601 8.32 -30.64 35.42
C ILE A 601 7.86 -31.22 36.74
N ARG A 602 6.70 -31.91 36.71
CA ARG A 602 6.23 -32.75 37.83
C ARG A 602 7.20 -33.93 38.01
N SER A 603 7.73 -34.08 39.20
CA SER A 603 8.55 -35.23 39.59
C SER A 603 7.72 -36.52 39.67
#